data_3fd70b135d2feabe08f00b5b885190fb
#
_entry.id   3fd70b135d2feabe08f00b5b885190fb
#
_cell.length_a   1.000
_cell.length_b   1.000
_cell.length_c   1.000
_cell.angle_alpha   90.00
_cell.angle_beta   90.00
_cell.angle_gamma   90.00
#
_symmetry.space_group_name_H-M   'P 1'
#
loop_
_entity.id
_entity.type
_entity.pdbx_description
1 polymer ?
#
loop_
_entity_poly.entity_id
_entity_poly.type
_entity_poly.pdbx_seq_one_letter_code
_entity_poly.pdbx_strand_id
1 'polypeptide(L)'
;MSICVFGIFVADLCFFANDIPIPGQTVLGKKYIIGPGGKGSNQAIAAARAGGNVSFISKVGKDSYADLAISLYKRDKINYDGLVISENESTGAAGILINEKTGQNAINVVPGAAGTIDEKLIDSKLKIIESSDVFLTQLETPKEVTLYALKKAKNFNCTTILNPAPASELTDDNFQYFDFFTPNETEASFYYGQSIKNEEDCKKAGNFFLDKGIKNIIITLGENGCYFKNNKEEFIVPASNLKKPVVDTTGAGDAFNGALSVAISQNKNYKEAIEFANLVAGVSVTREGAANSMPYKEELL
;
A
#
# COMPACT_ATOMS: atom_id res chain seq x y z
N MET A 1 -16.85 -1.87 12.25
CA MET A 1 -15.43 -2.12 11.93
C MET A 1 -15.10 -1.31 10.70
N SER A 2 -14.35 -0.24 10.89
CA SER A 2 -14.10 0.78 9.87
C SER A 2 -12.59 0.97 9.68
N ILE A 3 -12.18 1.23 8.45
CA ILE A 3 -10.79 1.38 8.06
C ILE A 3 -10.64 2.74 7.40
N CYS A 4 -9.72 3.57 7.88
CA CYS A 4 -9.28 4.77 7.21
C CYS A 4 -7.96 4.47 6.49
N VAL A 5 -7.93 4.66 5.18
CA VAL A 5 -6.70 4.63 4.40
C VAL A 5 -6.32 6.06 4.05
N PHE A 6 -5.09 6.45 4.35
CA PHE A 6 -4.51 7.72 3.96
C PHE A 6 -3.35 7.48 3.00
N GLY A 7 -3.36 8.13 1.85
CA GLY A 7 -2.31 7.96 0.87
C GLY A 7 -2.62 8.66 -0.45
N ILE A 8 -1.86 8.36 -1.50
CA ILE A 8 -2.05 8.97 -2.80
C ILE A 8 -2.93 8.11 -3.73
N PHE A 9 -3.57 8.78 -4.67
CA PHE A 9 -4.01 8.26 -5.95
C PHE A 9 -3.14 8.86 -7.04
N VAL A 10 -2.73 8.04 -8.00
CA VAL A 10 -2.12 8.49 -9.25
C VAL A 10 -2.75 7.75 -10.42
N ALA A 11 -2.74 8.36 -11.61
CA ALA A 11 -3.08 7.65 -12.84
C ALA A 11 -1.81 6.95 -13.35
N ASP A 12 -1.86 5.62 -13.48
CA ASP A 12 -0.77 4.84 -14.09
C ASP A 12 -0.90 4.89 -15.61
N LEU A 13 0.09 5.49 -16.27
CA LEU A 13 0.20 5.56 -17.72
C LEU A 13 1.25 4.53 -18.18
N CYS A 14 0.79 3.35 -18.51
CA CYS A 14 1.64 2.23 -18.93
C CYS A 14 1.85 2.26 -20.44
N PHE A 15 3.09 2.39 -20.88
CA PHE A 15 3.48 2.37 -22.28
C PHE A 15 4.29 1.10 -22.58
N PHE A 16 3.84 0.34 -23.56
CA PHE A 16 4.41 -0.97 -23.91
C PHE A 16 5.19 -0.87 -25.21
N ALA A 17 6.45 -1.30 -25.20
CA ALA A 17 7.32 -1.33 -26.34
C ALA A 17 8.25 -2.55 -26.30
N ASN A 18 9.01 -2.80 -27.40
CA ASN A 18 10.00 -3.85 -27.42
C ASN A 18 11.22 -3.53 -26.53
N ASP A 19 11.52 -2.24 -26.33
CA ASP A 19 12.63 -1.77 -25.51
C ASP A 19 12.24 -0.50 -24.76
N ILE A 20 12.90 -0.26 -23.62
CA ILE A 20 12.81 1.00 -22.88
C ILE A 20 13.81 1.98 -23.49
N PRO A 21 13.40 3.22 -23.88
CA PRO A 21 14.29 4.18 -24.50
C PRO A 21 15.41 4.61 -23.54
N ILE A 22 16.61 4.73 -24.06
CA ILE A 22 17.73 5.39 -23.38
C ILE A 22 17.70 6.91 -23.64
N PRO A 23 18.44 7.73 -22.85
CA PRO A 23 18.47 9.18 -23.06
C PRO A 23 18.78 9.56 -24.52
N GLY A 24 17.94 10.43 -25.10
CA GLY A 24 18.04 10.86 -26.50
C GLY A 24 17.42 9.93 -27.53
N GLN A 25 16.90 8.77 -27.13
CA GLN A 25 16.26 7.79 -28.03
C GLN A 25 14.74 7.97 -28.05
N THR A 26 14.14 7.82 -29.24
CA THR A 26 12.70 7.63 -29.41
C THR A 26 12.41 6.18 -29.78
N VAL A 27 11.53 5.52 -29.04
CA VAL A 27 11.04 4.16 -29.32
C VAL A 27 9.56 4.23 -29.67
N LEU A 28 9.15 3.55 -30.73
CA LEU A 28 7.74 3.42 -31.10
C LEU A 28 7.10 2.34 -30.23
N GLY A 29 6.13 2.77 -29.40
CA GLY A 29 5.33 1.85 -28.59
C GLY A 29 4.28 1.10 -29.41
N LYS A 30 3.73 0.03 -28.84
CA LYS A 30 2.67 -0.79 -29.44
C LYS A 30 1.29 -0.48 -28.89
N LYS A 31 1.21 -0.24 -27.60
CA LYS A 31 -0.05 0.11 -26.88
C LYS A 31 0.28 0.96 -25.68
N TYR A 32 -0.74 1.65 -25.18
CA TYR A 32 -0.71 2.23 -23.85
C TYR A 32 -2.01 1.91 -23.11
N ILE A 33 -1.93 1.90 -21.78
CA ILE A 33 -3.06 1.69 -20.88
C ILE A 33 -3.02 2.81 -19.83
N ILE A 34 -4.18 3.37 -19.50
CA ILE A 34 -4.34 4.26 -18.36
C ILE A 34 -5.13 3.49 -17.31
N GLY A 35 -4.58 3.38 -16.12
CA GLY A 35 -5.18 2.67 -15.01
C GLY A 35 -5.09 3.43 -13.68
N PRO A 36 -5.83 2.98 -12.67
CA PRO A 36 -5.67 3.50 -11.32
C PRO A 36 -4.41 2.95 -10.67
N GLY A 37 -3.68 3.82 -9.97
CA GLY A 37 -2.48 3.51 -9.22
C GLY A 37 -2.38 4.33 -7.94
N GLY A 38 -1.20 4.30 -7.33
CA GLY A 38 -0.93 4.87 -6.01
C GLY A 38 -1.22 3.86 -4.90
N LYS A 39 -0.22 3.64 -4.03
CA LYS A 39 -0.30 2.60 -2.97
C LYS A 39 -1.50 2.82 -2.05
N GLY A 40 -1.77 4.07 -1.66
CA GLY A 40 -2.92 4.39 -0.83
C GLY A 40 -4.23 3.98 -1.47
N SER A 41 -4.45 4.33 -2.74
CA SER A 41 -5.64 3.95 -3.49
C SER A 41 -5.73 2.44 -3.69
N ASN A 42 -4.62 1.78 -4.06
CA ASN A 42 -4.57 0.32 -4.23
C ASN A 42 -4.95 -0.41 -2.94
N GLN A 43 -4.41 0.02 -1.79
CA GLN A 43 -4.68 -0.57 -0.48
C GLN A 43 -6.14 -0.32 -0.05
N ALA A 44 -6.70 0.85 -0.33
CA ALA A 44 -8.11 1.14 -0.07
C ALA A 44 -9.04 0.23 -0.89
N ILE A 45 -8.73 0.03 -2.18
CA ILE A 45 -9.48 -0.86 -3.08
C ILE A 45 -9.36 -2.31 -2.61
N ALA A 46 -8.15 -2.78 -2.29
CA ALA A 46 -7.92 -4.12 -1.77
C ALA A 46 -8.72 -4.37 -0.49
N ALA A 47 -8.70 -3.43 0.45
CA ALA A 47 -9.47 -3.51 1.68
C ALA A 47 -10.98 -3.54 1.43
N ALA A 48 -11.50 -2.68 0.55
CA ALA A 48 -12.93 -2.63 0.25
C ALA A 48 -13.41 -3.93 -0.41
N ARG A 49 -12.68 -4.42 -1.41
CA ARG A 49 -13.01 -5.68 -2.11
C ARG A 49 -12.86 -6.91 -1.21
N ALA A 50 -11.93 -6.88 -0.25
CA ALA A 50 -11.80 -7.91 0.77
C ALA A 50 -12.92 -7.87 1.84
N GLY A 51 -13.89 -6.95 1.71
CA GLY A 51 -15.07 -6.84 2.57
C GLY A 51 -14.93 -5.83 3.72
N GLY A 52 -13.97 -4.91 3.65
CA GLY A 52 -13.80 -3.82 4.61
C GLY A 52 -14.77 -2.66 4.37
N ASN A 53 -15.14 -1.95 5.45
CA ASN A 53 -15.81 -0.65 5.38
C ASN A 53 -14.72 0.43 5.36
N VAL A 54 -14.43 0.99 4.18
CA VAL A 54 -13.24 1.80 3.93
C VAL A 54 -13.61 3.26 3.67
N SER A 55 -12.89 4.16 4.35
CA SER A 55 -12.82 5.58 4.02
C SER A 55 -11.43 5.91 3.50
N PHE A 56 -11.35 6.75 2.46
CA PHE A 56 -10.08 7.15 1.85
C PHE A 56 -9.84 8.65 1.98
N ILE A 57 -8.68 9.01 2.52
CA ILE A 57 -8.21 10.41 2.63
C ILE A 57 -7.09 10.60 1.62
N SER A 58 -7.26 11.58 0.71
CA SER A 58 -6.28 11.92 -0.32
C SER A 58 -6.58 13.31 -0.90
N LYS A 59 -5.75 13.73 -1.87
CA LYS A 59 -5.96 14.94 -2.66
C LYS A 59 -5.71 14.65 -4.13
N VAL A 60 -6.61 15.10 -5.00
CA VAL A 60 -6.52 14.96 -6.46
C VAL A 60 -6.78 16.31 -7.13
N GLY A 61 -6.45 16.45 -8.39
CA GLY A 61 -6.78 17.64 -9.18
C GLY A 61 -8.23 17.64 -9.65
N LYS A 62 -8.63 18.68 -10.33
CA LYS A 62 -9.93 18.79 -11.00
C LYS A 62 -9.76 18.41 -12.48
N ASP A 63 -9.59 17.14 -12.74
CA ASP A 63 -9.27 16.60 -14.06
C ASP A 63 -9.85 15.19 -14.30
N SER A 64 -9.66 14.66 -15.51
CA SER A 64 -10.14 13.34 -15.89
C SER A 64 -9.53 12.19 -15.08
N TYR A 65 -8.35 12.38 -14.49
CA TYR A 65 -7.75 11.37 -13.63
C TYR A 65 -8.43 11.31 -12.26
N ALA A 66 -8.88 12.47 -11.74
CA ALA A 66 -9.74 12.50 -10.56
C ALA A 66 -11.08 11.81 -10.82
N ASP A 67 -11.68 11.98 -12.01
CA ASP A 67 -12.91 11.28 -12.39
C ASP A 67 -12.72 9.76 -12.43
N LEU A 68 -11.56 9.28 -12.89
CA LEU A 68 -11.17 7.87 -12.85
C LEU A 68 -11.15 7.36 -11.40
N ALA A 69 -10.51 8.08 -10.48
CA ALA A 69 -10.46 7.74 -9.07
C ALA A 69 -11.87 7.66 -8.44
N ILE A 70 -12.68 8.71 -8.63
CA ILE A 70 -14.03 8.80 -8.06
C ILE A 70 -14.94 7.67 -8.58
N SER A 71 -14.86 7.38 -9.89
CA SER A 71 -15.62 6.29 -10.49
C SER A 71 -15.27 4.93 -9.88
N LEU A 72 -13.97 4.71 -9.63
CA LEU A 72 -13.47 3.50 -8.99
C LEU A 72 -13.95 3.37 -7.54
N TYR A 73 -13.85 4.45 -6.76
CA TYR A 73 -14.31 4.44 -5.35
C TYR A 73 -15.81 4.23 -5.23
N LYS A 74 -16.61 4.83 -6.11
CA LYS A 74 -18.07 4.59 -6.18
C LYS A 74 -18.38 3.12 -6.48
N ARG A 75 -17.68 2.52 -7.47
CA ARG A 75 -17.87 1.10 -7.85
C ARG A 75 -17.57 0.16 -6.68
N ASP A 76 -16.45 0.40 -5.99
CA ASP A 76 -15.96 -0.46 -4.91
C ASP A 76 -16.50 -0.03 -3.53
N LYS A 77 -17.49 0.90 -3.49
CA LYS A 77 -18.18 1.39 -2.27
C LYS A 77 -17.26 1.95 -1.20
N ILE A 78 -16.16 2.59 -1.62
CA ILE A 78 -15.25 3.29 -0.73
C ILE A 78 -15.86 4.66 -0.41
N ASN A 79 -15.92 5.03 0.87
CA ASN A 79 -16.24 6.39 1.26
C ASN A 79 -15.08 7.33 0.92
N TYR A 80 -15.30 8.27 0.00
CA TYR A 80 -14.31 9.25 -0.45
C TYR A 80 -14.61 10.68 0.02
N ASP A 81 -15.38 10.88 1.12
CA ASP A 81 -15.60 12.20 1.74
C ASP A 81 -14.26 12.81 2.25
N GLY A 82 -13.25 11.97 2.39
CA GLY A 82 -11.88 12.35 2.68
C GLY A 82 -11.09 12.89 1.47
N LEU A 83 -11.60 12.71 0.24
CA LEU A 83 -10.93 13.15 -0.98
C LEU A 83 -11.13 14.66 -1.19
N VAL A 84 -10.02 15.39 -1.27
CA VAL A 84 -10.04 16.82 -1.56
C VAL A 84 -9.69 17.06 -3.03
N ILE A 85 -10.48 17.85 -3.71
CA ILE A 85 -10.25 18.23 -5.11
C ILE A 85 -9.54 19.59 -5.14
N SER A 86 -8.34 19.62 -5.73
CA SER A 86 -7.57 20.85 -5.92
C SER A 86 -7.97 21.55 -7.23
N GLU A 87 -8.11 22.86 -7.15
CA GLU A 87 -8.30 23.71 -8.34
C GLU A 87 -6.96 24.14 -8.97
N ASN A 88 -5.84 23.96 -8.25
CA ASN A 88 -4.55 24.55 -8.63
C ASN A 88 -3.53 23.49 -9.07
N GLU A 89 -3.65 22.24 -8.59
CA GLU A 89 -2.73 21.16 -8.95
C GLU A 89 -3.47 20.07 -9.71
N SER A 90 -2.79 19.43 -10.65
CA SER A 90 -3.30 18.27 -11.36
C SER A 90 -3.23 17.01 -10.47
N THR A 91 -4.07 16.04 -10.76
CA THR A 91 -3.95 14.68 -10.19
C THR A 91 -2.58 14.10 -10.51
N GLY A 92 -2.01 13.34 -9.58
CA GLY A 92 -0.74 12.66 -9.79
C GLY A 92 -0.80 11.64 -10.91
N ALA A 93 0.35 11.39 -11.54
CA ALA A 93 0.48 10.41 -12.59
C ALA A 93 1.81 9.67 -12.51
N ALA A 94 1.82 8.38 -12.90
CA ALA A 94 3.01 7.58 -13.07
C ALA A 94 3.21 7.25 -14.55
N GLY A 95 4.36 7.64 -15.11
CA GLY A 95 4.80 7.19 -16.42
C GLY A 95 5.53 5.85 -16.26
N ILE A 96 4.97 4.78 -16.82
CA ILE A 96 5.50 3.42 -16.69
C ILE A 96 5.87 2.90 -18.07
N LEU A 97 7.16 2.77 -18.34
CA LEU A 97 7.70 2.21 -19.58
C LEU A 97 7.93 0.72 -19.38
N ILE A 98 7.35 -0.11 -20.22
CA ILE A 98 7.38 -1.58 -20.07
C ILE A 98 7.99 -2.21 -21.32
N ASN A 99 9.03 -3.01 -21.12
CA ASN A 99 9.58 -3.89 -22.14
C ASN A 99 8.73 -5.17 -22.20
N GLU A 100 7.96 -5.36 -23.27
CA GLU A 100 7.03 -6.51 -23.40
C GLU A 100 7.73 -7.87 -23.50
N LYS A 101 9.02 -7.90 -23.91
CA LYS A 101 9.75 -9.16 -24.06
C LYS A 101 10.35 -9.64 -22.74
N THR A 102 10.81 -8.71 -21.91
CA THR A 102 11.53 -9.04 -20.68
C THR A 102 10.71 -8.80 -19.41
N GLY A 103 9.61 -8.05 -19.50
CA GLY A 103 8.82 -7.59 -18.34
C GLY A 103 9.51 -6.49 -17.53
N GLN A 104 10.71 -6.06 -17.89
CA GLN A 104 11.38 -4.96 -17.22
C GLN A 104 10.62 -3.66 -17.38
N ASN A 105 10.65 -2.81 -16.35
CA ASN A 105 10.01 -1.50 -16.39
C ASN A 105 10.93 -0.38 -15.88
N ALA A 106 10.58 0.84 -16.26
CA ALA A 106 11.11 2.07 -15.69
C ALA A 106 9.94 2.99 -15.33
N ILE A 107 9.94 3.50 -14.11
CA ILE A 107 8.80 4.22 -13.54
C ILE A 107 9.24 5.60 -13.07
N ASN A 108 8.46 6.62 -13.45
CA ASN A 108 8.54 7.97 -12.91
C ASN A 108 7.19 8.35 -12.31
N VAL A 109 7.14 8.66 -11.01
CA VAL A 109 5.92 9.03 -10.30
C VAL A 109 5.94 10.52 -9.99
N VAL A 110 4.89 11.22 -10.38
CA VAL A 110 4.61 12.60 -9.99
C VAL A 110 3.38 12.61 -9.09
N PRO A 111 3.51 12.91 -7.80
CA PRO A 111 2.39 12.84 -6.85
C PRO A 111 1.27 13.84 -7.15
N GLY A 112 1.56 14.93 -7.88
CA GLY A 112 0.59 15.98 -8.20
C GLY A 112 -0.03 16.58 -6.94
N ALA A 113 -1.34 16.80 -6.95
CA ALA A 113 -2.08 17.36 -5.83
C ALA A 113 -1.84 16.61 -4.51
N ALA A 114 -1.66 15.29 -4.54
CA ALA A 114 -1.39 14.51 -3.33
C ALA A 114 -0.04 14.85 -2.68
N GLY A 115 0.94 15.31 -3.47
CA GLY A 115 2.22 15.80 -2.95
C GLY A 115 2.12 17.15 -2.20
N THR A 116 0.98 17.82 -2.26
CA THR A 116 0.72 19.11 -1.58
C THR A 116 -0.22 18.96 -0.36
N ILE A 117 -0.47 17.71 0.08
CA ILE A 117 -1.24 17.47 1.30
C ILE A 117 -0.45 18.03 2.50
N ASP A 118 -1.15 18.76 3.37
CA ASP A 118 -0.60 19.37 4.57
C ASP A 118 -1.37 18.93 5.84
N GLU A 119 -0.89 19.34 7.01
CA GLU A 119 -1.53 19.03 8.29
C GLU A 119 -2.95 19.60 8.40
N LYS A 120 -3.24 20.74 7.75
CA LYS A 120 -4.58 21.36 7.76
C LYS A 120 -5.60 20.48 7.06
N LEU A 121 -5.19 19.82 5.96
CA LEU A 121 -6.05 18.84 5.29
C LEU A 121 -6.37 17.69 6.26
N ILE A 122 -5.37 17.13 6.94
CA ILE A 122 -5.59 16.07 7.92
C ILE A 122 -6.53 16.55 9.03
N ASP A 123 -6.30 17.75 9.60
CA ASP A 123 -7.16 18.31 10.64
C ASP A 123 -8.61 18.48 10.17
N SER A 124 -8.83 18.81 8.90
CA SER A 124 -10.19 18.91 8.33
C SER A 124 -10.89 17.54 8.21
N LYS A 125 -10.15 16.44 8.30
CA LYS A 125 -10.65 15.05 8.14
C LYS A 125 -10.56 14.22 9.41
N LEU A 126 -10.23 14.82 10.56
CA LEU A 126 -10.07 14.11 11.84
C LEU A 126 -11.26 13.22 12.22
N LYS A 127 -12.49 13.63 11.89
CA LYS A 127 -13.70 12.83 12.16
C LYS A 127 -13.68 11.47 11.45
N ILE A 128 -13.10 11.39 10.26
CA ILE A 128 -12.95 10.12 9.52
C ILE A 128 -11.95 9.22 10.24
N ILE A 129 -10.82 9.80 10.68
CA ILE A 129 -9.80 9.07 11.43
C ILE A 129 -10.36 8.60 12.77
N GLU A 130 -10.97 9.50 13.54
CA GLU A 130 -11.56 9.23 14.88
C GLU A 130 -12.60 8.10 14.85
N SER A 131 -13.40 8.02 13.76
CA SER A 131 -14.44 6.99 13.60
C SER A 131 -13.92 5.65 13.09
N SER A 132 -12.58 5.50 12.91
CA SER A 132 -12.00 4.31 12.34
C SER A 132 -11.32 3.43 13.38
N ASP A 133 -11.47 2.11 13.24
CA ASP A 133 -10.79 1.11 14.08
C ASP A 133 -9.33 0.91 13.65
N VAL A 134 -9.07 1.01 12.35
CA VAL A 134 -7.75 0.84 11.74
C VAL A 134 -7.41 2.05 10.87
N PHE A 135 -6.17 2.53 11.00
CA PHE A 135 -5.58 3.56 10.14
C PHE A 135 -4.39 2.97 9.38
N LEU A 136 -4.51 2.93 8.05
CA LEU A 136 -3.51 2.37 7.15
C LEU A 136 -2.90 3.47 6.28
N THR A 137 -1.57 3.54 6.20
CA THR A 137 -0.86 4.51 5.37
C THR A 137 0.47 3.98 4.83
N GLN A 138 1.07 4.72 3.90
CA GLN A 138 2.33 4.42 3.22
C GLN A 138 3.22 5.68 3.24
N LEU A 139 4.32 5.70 2.48
CA LEU A 139 5.25 6.83 2.46
C LEU A 139 5.31 7.54 1.08
N GLU A 140 4.20 7.54 0.34
CA GLU A 140 4.08 8.29 -0.92
C GLU A 140 3.53 9.71 -0.74
N THR A 141 2.87 10.00 0.38
CA THR A 141 2.50 11.37 0.79
C THR A 141 3.68 12.08 1.46
N PRO A 142 3.65 13.42 1.63
CA PRO A 142 4.69 14.12 2.39
C PRO A 142 4.91 13.43 3.75
N LYS A 143 6.14 13.01 4.02
CA LYS A 143 6.50 12.17 5.18
C LYS A 143 6.06 12.77 6.51
N GLU A 144 6.30 14.07 6.71
CA GLU A 144 5.94 14.77 7.93
C GLU A 144 4.42 14.73 8.18
N VAL A 145 3.64 14.86 7.12
CA VAL A 145 2.17 14.79 7.19
C VAL A 145 1.70 13.36 7.45
N THR A 146 2.37 12.37 6.87
CA THR A 146 2.10 10.94 7.16
C THR A 146 2.29 10.63 8.64
N LEU A 147 3.42 11.08 9.21
CA LEU A 147 3.72 10.91 10.64
C LEU A 147 2.74 11.68 11.53
N TYR A 148 2.36 12.89 11.12
CA TYR A 148 1.33 13.67 11.81
C TYR A 148 -0.02 12.93 11.84
N ALA A 149 -0.46 12.38 10.70
CA ALA A 149 -1.71 11.62 10.61
C ALA A 149 -1.68 10.35 11.46
N LEU A 150 -0.56 9.62 11.47
CA LEU A 150 -0.34 8.45 12.33
C LEU A 150 -0.44 8.81 13.81
N LYS A 151 0.18 9.93 14.22
CA LYS A 151 0.10 10.43 15.60
C LYS A 151 -1.36 10.77 15.97
N LYS A 152 -2.12 11.40 15.07
CA LYS A 152 -3.55 11.68 15.30
C LYS A 152 -4.35 10.39 15.44
N ALA A 153 -4.14 9.42 14.57
CA ALA A 153 -4.79 8.11 14.64
C ALA A 153 -4.51 7.39 15.97
N LYS A 154 -3.27 7.42 16.45
CA LYS A 154 -2.90 6.89 17.77
C LYS A 154 -3.66 7.57 18.91
N ASN A 155 -3.80 8.90 18.85
CA ASN A 155 -4.52 9.67 19.88
C ASN A 155 -6.03 9.31 19.93
N PHE A 156 -6.59 8.84 18.81
CA PHE A 156 -7.96 8.33 18.73
C PHE A 156 -8.07 6.81 18.99
N ASN A 157 -6.97 6.16 19.42
CA ASN A 157 -6.89 4.71 19.66
C ASN A 157 -7.14 3.83 18.42
N CYS A 158 -6.95 4.36 17.22
CA CYS A 158 -6.93 3.53 16.03
C CYS A 158 -5.72 2.57 16.07
N THR A 159 -5.89 1.35 15.60
CA THR A 159 -4.77 0.48 15.28
C THR A 159 -4.07 1.01 14.04
N THR A 160 -2.79 1.38 14.16
CA THR A 160 -2.03 1.99 13.07
C THR A 160 -1.19 0.97 12.32
N ILE A 161 -1.29 0.99 10.99
CA ILE A 161 -0.49 0.16 10.08
C ILE A 161 0.29 1.09 9.16
N LEU A 162 1.62 1.00 9.19
CA LEU A 162 2.49 1.65 8.22
C LEU A 162 3.10 0.61 7.29
N ASN A 163 2.77 0.71 5.99
CA ASN A 163 3.54 0.08 4.93
C ASN A 163 4.64 1.07 4.49
N PRO A 164 5.92 0.83 4.84
CA PRO A 164 6.98 1.81 4.65
C PRO A 164 7.51 1.85 3.21
N ALA A 165 6.60 2.01 2.28
CA ALA A 165 6.85 1.99 0.83
C ALA A 165 6.45 3.34 0.18
N PRO A 166 7.34 3.94 -0.65
CA PRO A 166 8.76 3.61 -0.79
C PRO A 166 9.54 3.90 0.51
N ALA A 167 10.61 3.12 0.75
CA ALA A 167 11.43 3.32 1.94
C ALA A 167 12.00 4.74 1.99
N SER A 168 11.88 5.40 3.13
CA SER A 168 12.45 6.72 3.41
C SER A 168 12.91 6.79 4.85
N GLU A 169 13.86 7.68 5.15
CA GLU A 169 14.42 7.81 6.50
C GLU A 169 13.33 8.10 7.54
N LEU A 170 13.33 7.32 8.61
CA LEU A 170 12.52 7.49 9.82
C LEU A 170 13.45 7.64 11.03
N THR A 171 13.11 8.51 11.96
CA THR A 171 13.82 8.62 13.24
C THR A 171 13.25 7.60 14.23
N ASP A 172 14.03 7.25 15.25
CA ASP A 172 13.61 6.30 16.29
C ASP A 172 12.29 6.71 16.96
N ASP A 173 12.07 8.00 17.16
CA ASP A 173 10.84 8.52 17.75
C ASP A 173 9.58 8.27 16.91
N ASN A 174 9.73 7.94 15.62
CA ASN A 174 8.58 7.67 14.75
C ASN A 174 7.98 6.28 14.99
N PHE A 175 8.80 5.28 15.34
CA PHE A 175 8.38 3.89 15.46
C PHE A 175 7.29 3.64 16.51
N GLN A 176 7.20 4.48 17.54
CA GLN A 176 6.14 4.40 18.55
C GLN A 176 4.71 4.64 18.00
N TYR A 177 4.60 5.24 16.82
CA TYR A 177 3.28 5.52 16.19
C TYR A 177 2.76 4.34 15.36
N PHE A 178 3.53 3.25 15.21
CA PHE A 178 3.16 2.11 14.37
C PHE A 178 2.81 0.91 15.25
N ASP A 179 1.53 0.47 15.22
CA ASP A 179 1.17 -0.80 15.84
C ASP A 179 1.60 -1.98 14.96
N PHE A 180 1.53 -1.78 13.63
CA PHE A 180 2.05 -2.71 12.64
C PHE A 180 2.98 -1.98 11.68
N PHE A 181 4.12 -2.59 11.41
CA PHE A 181 5.09 -2.17 10.41
C PHE A 181 5.27 -3.29 9.41
N THR A 182 5.01 -3.02 8.11
CA THR A 182 4.86 -4.08 7.10
C THR A 182 5.80 -3.89 5.91
N PRO A 183 7.13 -3.86 6.13
CA PRO A 183 8.10 -3.76 5.05
C PRO A 183 8.19 -5.07 4.26
N ASN A 184 8.64 -4.99 3.00
CA ASN A 184 9.24 -6.13 2.30
C ASN A 184 10.72 -6.32 2.70
N GLU A 185 11.40 -7.35 2.16
CA GLU A 185 12.80 -7.64 2.46
C GLU A 185 13.73 -6.47 2.18
N THR A 186 13.51 -5.75 1.08
CA THR A 186 14.32 -4.59 0.68
C THR A 186 14.10 -3.41 1.62
N GLU A 187 12.85 -3.09 1.92
CA GLU A 187 12.48 -2.03 2.84
C GLU A 187 12.96 -2.34 4.27
N ALA A 188 12.75 -3.56 4.74
CA ALA A 188 13.26 -4.00 6.03
C ALA A 188 14.78 -3.90 6.11
N SER A 189 15.49 -4.30 5.05
CA SER A 189 16.95 -4.18 4.96
C SER A 189 17.42 -2.72 5.03
N PHE A 190 16.68 -1.80 4.41
CA PHE A 190 16.97 -0.36 4.45
C PHE A 190 16.95 0.18 5.88
N TYR A 191 15.90 -0.14 6.66
CA TYR A 191 15.77 0.34 8.04
C TYR A 191 16.67 -0.40 9.03
N TYR A 192 16.89 -1.69 8.82
CA TYR A 192 17.75 -2.52 9.66
C TYR A 192 19.23 -2.25 9.42
N GLY A 193 19.59 -1.76 8.22
CA GLY A 193 20.97 -1.49 7.82
C GLY A 193 21.76 -2.74 7.40
N GLN A 194 21.12 -3.91 7.34
CA GLN A 194 21.72 -5.16 6.88
C GLN A 194 20.77 -5.91 5.96
N SER A 195 21.33 -6.68 5.01
CA SER A 195 20.54 -7.45 4.06
C SER A 195 19.78 -8.59 4.74
N ILE A 196 18.52 -8.75 4.38
CA ILE A 196 17.65 -9.85 4.82
C ILE A 196 17.59 -10.87 3.68
N LYS A 197 18.08 -12.09 3.92
CA LYS A 197 18.19 -13.17 2.92
C LYS A 197 17.59 -14.50 3.35
N ASN A 198 17.36 -14.67 4.64
CA ASN A 198 16.90 -15.91 5.22
C ASN A 198 16.12 -15.63 6.52
N GLU A 199 15.56 -16.69 7.12
CA GLU A 199 14.78 -16.62 8.36
C GLU A 199 15.57 -16.05 9.54
N GLU A 200 16.85 -16.39 9.66
CA GLU A 200 17.68 -15.88 10.76
C GLU A 200 17.91 -14.37 10.67
N ASP A 201 18.03 -13.84 9.45
CA ASP A 201 18.10 -12.39 9.23
C ASP A 201 16.77 -11.71 9.57
N CYS A 202 15.63 -12.35 9.24
CA CYS A 202 14.29 -11.88 9.65
C CYS A 202 14.17 -11.80 11.17
N LYS A 203 14.65 -12.81 11.91
CA LYS A 203 14.62 -12.82 13.38
C LYS A 203 15.42 -11.67 13.98
N LYS A 204 16.63 -11.42 13.45
CA LYS A 204 17.48 -10.31 13.89
C LYS A 204 16.84 -8.95 13.60
N ALA A 205 16.32 -8.77 12.39
CA ALA A 205 15.58 -7.55 12.00
C ALA A 205 14.32 -7.38 12.86
N GLY A 206 13.58 -8.46 13.11
CA GLY A 206 12.40 -8.47 13.97
C GLY A 206 12.72 -7.97 15.38
N ASN A 207 13.80 -8.45 16.01
CA ASN A 207 14.25 -7.97 17.32
C ASN A 207 14.60 -6.48 17.27
N PHE A 208 15.39 -6.06 16.28
CA PHE A 208 15.73 -4.65 16.06
C PHE A 208 14.50 -3.75 16.01
N PHE A 209 13.46 -4.13 15.26
CA PHE A 209 12.24 -3.33 15.15
C PHE A 209 11.44 -3.29 16.45
N LEU A 210 11.36 -4.40 17.20
CA LEU A 210 10.73 -4.42 18.52
C LEU A 210 11.46 -3.52 19.51
N ASP A 211 12.81 -3.52 19.51
CA ASP A 211 13.64 -2.67 20.34
C ASP A 211 13.45 -1.17 20.01
N LYS A 212 13.05 -0.85 18.77
CA LYS A 212 12.66 0.51 18.34
C LYS A 212 11.23 0.90 18.73
N GLY A 213 10.46 0.00 19.32
CA GLY A 213 9.12 0.28 19.83
C GLY A 213 7.96 -0.12 18.93
N ILE A 214 8.22 -0.78 17.78
CA ILE A 214 7.18 -1.40 16.97
C ILE A 214 6.54 -2.55 17.75
N LYS A 215 5.19 -2.60 17.76
CA LYS A 215 4.50 -3.68 18.48
C LYS A 215 4.44 -4.98 17.69
N ASN A 216 4.19 -4.88 16.38
CA ASN A 216 4.06 -6.04 15.50
C ASN A 216 4.81 -5.73 14.19
N ILE A 217 5.79 -6.56 13.86
CA ILE A 217 6.53 -6.51 12.60
C ILE A 217 6.08 -7.64 11.69
N ILE A 218 5.78 -7.31 10.43
CA ILE A 218 5.53 -8.27 9.36
C ILE A 218 6.50 -7.98 8.23
N ILE A 219 7.40 -8.90 7.93
CA ILE A 219 8.29 -8.78 6.78
C ILE A 219 7.71 -9.67 5.67
N THR A 220 7.29 -9.07 4.56
CA THR A 220 6.81 -9.84 3.40
C THR A 220 7.99 -10.37 2.61
N LEU A 221 7.95 -11.66 2.24
CA LEU A 221 9.04 -12.44 1.66
C LEU A 221 8.68 -12.98 0.26
N GLY A 222 7.82 -12.26 -0.47
CA GLY A 222 7.34 -12.64 -1.79
C GLY A 222 6.74 -14.05 -1.82
N GLU A 223 7.29 -14.93 -2.64
CA GLU A 223 6.85 -16.32 -2.78
C GLU A 223 7.06 -17.20 -1.53
N ASN A 224 7.88 -16.73 -0.59
CA ASN A 224 8.13 -17.40 0.70
C ASN A 224 7.11 -17.01 1.79
N GLY A 225 6.17 -16.11 1.50
CA GLY A 225 5.13 -15.69 2.42
C GLY A 225 5.53 -14.53 3.32
N CYS A 226 5.35 -14.64 4.63
CA CYS A 226 5.60 -13.56 5.58
C CYS A 226 6.23 -14.06 6.87
N TYR A 227 7.20 -13.32 7.37
CA TYR A 227 7.68 -13.44 8.74
C TYR A 227 6.91 -12.47 9.65
N PHE A 228 6.42 -12.95 10.79
CA PHE A 228 5.75 -12.17 11.82
C PHE A 228 6.49 -12.27 13.15
N LYS A 229 6.58 -11.14 13.86
CA LYS A 229 7.07 -11.11 15.23
C LYS A 229 6.43 -10.00 16.05
N ASN A 230 6.14 -10.30 17.30
CA ASN A 230 5.86 -9.36 18.38
C ASN A 230 6.51 -9.86 19.69
N ASN A 231 6.20 -9.24 20.83
CA ASN A 231 6.76 -9.64 22.12
C ASN A 231 6.27 -11.00 22.66
N LYS A 232 5.25 -11.63 22.01
CA LYS A 232 4.62 -12.88 22.49
C LYS A 232 4.75 -14.01 21.47
N GLU A 233 4.77 -13.69 20.18
CA GLU A 233 4.66 -14.65 19.10
C GLU A 233 5.69 -14.36 18.01
N GLU A 234 6.22 -15.43 17.44
CA GLU A 234 7.13 -15.40 16.30
C GLU A 234 6.83 -16.60 15.41
N PHE A 235 6.55 -16.34 14.11
CA PHE A 235 6.28 -17.41 13.16
C PHE A 235 6.40 -16.96 11.72
N ILE A 236 6.50 -17.93 10.80
CA ILE A 236 6.38 -17.73 9.36
C ILE A 236 5.02 -18.24 8.90
N VAL A 237 4.35 -17.44 8.08
CA VAL A 237 3.17 -17.88 7.33
C VAL A 237 3.58 -18.05 5.87
N PRO A 238 3.53 -19.26 5.30
CA PRO A 238 3.89 -19.49 3.92
C PRO A 238 2.97 -18.73 2.97
N ALA A 239 3.45 -18.44 1.76
CA ALA A 239 2.59 -17.87 0.72
C ALA A 239 1.44 -18.82 0.40
N SER A 240 0.32 -18.26 -0.04
CA SER A 240 -0.84 -19.06 -0.43
C SER A 240 -0.51 -19.95 -1.63
N ASN A 241 -0.99 -21.20 -1.58
CA ASN A 241 -0.85 -22.12 -2.69
C ASN A 241 -1.74 -21.66 -3.86
N LEU A 242 -1.11 -21.13 -4.91
CA LEU A 242 -1.81 -20.56 -6.05
C LEU A 242 -2.33 -21.67 -6.98
N LYS A 243 -3.62 -21.59 -7.34
CA LYS A 243 -4.23 -22.47 -8.34
C LYS A 243 -3.91 -22.03 -9.79
N LYS A 244 -3.38 -20.81 -9.96
CA LYS A 244 -3.07 -20.19 -11.26
C LYS A 244 -1.60 -19.70 -11.25
N PRO A 245 -0.97 -19.60 -12.43
CA PRO A 245 0.38 -19.05 -12.52
C PRO A 245 0.40 -17.56 -12.13
N VAL A 246 1.55 -17.11 -11.65
CA VAL A 246 1.84 -15.69 -11.42
C VAL A 246 1.91 -15.00 -12.79
N VAL A 247 1.18 -13.89 -12.93
CA VAL A 247 1.10 -13.05 -14.14
C VAL A 247 1.82 -11.72 -13.91
N ASP A 248 1.49 -11.05 -12.79
CA ASP A 248 2.04 -9.72 -12.46
C ASP A 248 2.08 -9.56 -10.94
N THR A 249 3.24 -9.20 -10.39
CA THR A 249 3.41 -8.99 -8.94
C THR A 249 3.15 -7.55 -8.49
N THR A 250 2.81 -6.66 -9.43
CA THR A 250 2.50 -5.25 -9.13
C THR A 250 1.30 -5.16 -8.17
N GLY A 251 1.48 -4.43 -7.08
CA GLY A 251 0.42 -4.22 -6.09
C GLY A 251 0.20 -5.39 -5.12
N ALA A 252 1.00 -6.48 -5.17
CA ALA A 252 0.87 -7.59 -4.22
C ALA A 252 0.99 -7.14 -2.76
N GLY A 253 1.94 -6.24 -2.46
CA GLY A 253 2.08 -5.62 -1.14
C GLY A 253 0.88 -4.76 -0.76
N ASP A 254 0.26 -4.08 -1.73
CA ASP A 254 -0.95 -3.28 -1.49
C ASP A 254 -2.15 -4.20 -1.21
N ALA A 255 -2.29 -5.30 -1.95
CA ALA A 255 -3.29 -6.34 -1.71
C ALA A 255 -3.15 -6.93 -0.30
N PHE A 256 -1.92 -7.25 0.10
CA PHE A 256 -1.59 -7.75 1.43
C PHE A 256 -2.01 -6.76 2.53
N ASN A 257 -1.57 -5.50 2.44
CA ASN A 257 -1.82 -4.50 3.47
C ASN A 257 -3.31 -4.12 3.57
N GLY A 258 -4.00 -4.02 2.43
CA GLY A 258 -5.45 -3.81 2.39
C GLY A 258 -6.20 -4.93 3.11
N ALA A 259 -5.91 -6.19 2.78
CA ALA A 259 -6.54 -7.36 3.40
C ALA A 259 -6.16 -7.52 4.89
N LEU A 260 -4.89 -7.25 5.25
CA LEU A 260 -4.44 -7.24 6.65
C LEU A 260 -5.26 -6.26 7.48
N SER A 261 -5.48 -5.03 6.97
CA SER A 261 -6.27 -4.01 7.66
C SER A 261 -7.71 -4.48 7.94
N VAL A 262 -8.31 -5.22 6.98
CA VAL A 262 -9.64 -5.82 7.16
C VAL A 262 -9.62 -6.87 8.26
N ALA A 263 -8.68 -7.79 8.22
CA ALA A 263 -8.58 -8.88 9.20
C ALA A 263 -8.32 -8.35 10.62
N ILE A 264 -7.47 -7.34 10.75
CA ILE A 264 -7.20 -6.66 12.03
C ILE A 264 -8.45 -5.93 12.53
N SER A 265 -9.17 -5.20 11.66
CA SER A 265 -10.42 -4.53 12.03
C SER A 265 -11.48 -5.52 12.53
N GLN A 266 -11.44 -6.78 12.08
CA GLN A 266 -12.33 -7.87 12.48
C GLN A 266 -11.85 -8.62 13.73
N ASN A 267 -10.76 -8.16 14.38
CA ASN A 267 -10.16 -8.79 15.56
C ASN A 267 -9.75 -10.26 15.34
N LYS A 268 -9.34 -10.63 14.11
CA LYS A 268 -8.73 -11.93 13.84
C LYS A 268 -7.41 -12.05 14.60
N ASN A 269 -7.04 -13.27 15.00
CA ASN A 269 -5.68 -13.49 15.50
C ASN A 269 -4.63 -13.23 14.41
N TYR A 270 -3.40 -12.96 14.80
CA TYR A 270 -2.36 -12.50 13.87
C TYR A 270 -2.09 -13.50 12.75
N LYS A 271 -2.10 -14.80 13.07
CA LYS A 271 -1.87 -15.86 12.08
C LYS A 271 -2.97 -15.88 11.03
N GLU A 272 -4.24 -15.91 11.44
CA GLU A 272 -5.39 -15.85 10.54
C GLU A 272 -5.41 -14.56 9.72
N ALA A 273 -5.02 -13.42 10.31
CA ALA A 273 -4.97 -12.14 9.62
C ALA A 273 -3.92 -12.15 8.50
N ILE A 274 -2.74 -12.72 8.76
CA ILE A 274 -1.66 -12.82 7.78
C ILE A 274 -1.97 -13.88 6.71
N GLU A 275 -2.57 -15.02 7.09
CA GLU A 275 -3.03 -16.03 6.13
C GLU A 275 -4.05 -15.44 5.15
N PHE A 276 -5.01 -14.66 5.65
CA PHE A 276 -5.98 -13.96 4.81
C PHE A 276 -5.31 -12.92 3.90
N ALA A 277 -4.37 -12.14 4.41
CA ALA A 277 -3.61 -11.17 3.63
C ALA A 277 -2.77 -11.84 2.53
N ASN A 278 -2.10 -12.97 2.84
CA ASN A 278 -1.37 -13.79 1.87
C ASN A 278 -2.30 -14.36 0.78
N LEU A 279 -3.51 -14.79 1.14
CA LEU A 279 -4.49 -15.29 0.18
C LEU A 279 -4.90 -14.20 -0.82
N VAL A 280 -5.24 -13.01 -0.33
CA VAL A 280 -5.64 -11.87 -1.18
C VAL A 280 -4.49 -11.46 -2.09
N ALA A 281 -3.27 -11.31 -1.56
CA ALA A 281 -2.08 -11.02 -2.34
C ALA A 281 -1.77 -12.13 -3.37
N GLY A 282 -1.90 -13.41 -2.97
CA GLY A 282 -1.70 -14.54 -3.86
C GLY A 282 -2.68 -14.54 -5.04
N VAL A 283 -3.96 -14.24 -4.81
CA VAL A 283 -4.92 -14.12 -5.92
C VAL A 283 -4.61 -12.92 -6.81
N SER A 284 -4.21 -11.77 -6.24
CA SER A 284 -3.91 -10.57 -7.03
C SER A 284 -2.80 -10.81 -8.05
N VAL A 285 -1.72 -11.52 -7.69
CA VAL A 285 -0.59 -11.76 -8.60
C VAL A 285 -0.92 -12.68 -9.78
N THR A 286 -2.09 -13.30 -9.81
CA THR A 286 -2.57 -14.10 -10.95
C THR A 286 -3.26 -13.26 -12.05
N ARG A 287 -3.23 -11.92 -11.93
CA ARG A 287 -3.90 -10.96 -12.81
C ARG A 287 -2.98 -9.80 -13.13
N GLU A 288 -3.21 -9.12 -14.25
CA GLU A 288 -2.46 -7.91 -14.63
C GLU A 288 -2.87 -6.68 -13.83
N GLY A 289 -1.88 -5.82 -13.52
CA GLY A 289 -2.03 -4.51 -12.91
C GLY A 289 -2.19 -4.53 -11.39
N ALA A 290 -2.21 -3.34 -10.78
CA ALA A 290 -2.32 -3.17 -9.33
C ALA A 290 -3.79 -3.17 -8.85
N ALA A 291 -4.47 -2.02 -8.88
CA ALA A 291 -5.87 -1.91 -8.42
C ALA A 291 -6.84 -2.85 -9.15
N ASN A 292 -6.60 -3.12 -10.44
CA ASN A 292 -7.46 -4.00 -11.23
C ASN A 292 -7.32 -5.48 -10.85
N SER A 293 -6.16 -5.88 -10.34
CA SER A 293 -5.89 -7.27 -9.93
C SER A 293 -6.51 -7.64 -8.58
N MET A 294 -6.88 -6.67 -7.75
CA MET A 294 -7.41 -6.89 -6.40
C MET A 294 -8.68 -7.75 -6.44
N PRO A 295 -8.70 -8.92 -5.77
CA PRO A 295 -9.87 -9.80 -5.79
C PRO A 295 -11.01 -9.28 -4.92
N TYR A 296 -12.24 -9.59 -5.34
CA TYR A 296 -13.40 -9.44 -4.46
C TYR A 296 -13.48 -10.61 -3.47
N LYS A 297 -14.13 -10.37 -2.33
CA LYS A 297 -14.28 -11.36 -1.24
C LYS A 297 -14.85 -12.70 -1.72
N GLU A 298 -15.80 -12.65 -2.64
CA GLU A 298 -16.46 -13.81 -3.21
C GLU A 298 -15.52 -14.69 -4.06
N GLU A 299 -14.39 -14.14 -4.50
CA GLU A 299 -13.37 -14.84 -5.29
C GLU A 299 -12.30 -15.53 -4.43
N LEU A 300 -12.34 -15.33 -3.12
CA LEU A 300 -11.38 -15.87 -2.15
C LEU A 300 -11.83 -17.23 -1.55
N LEU A 301 -12.96 -17.74 -1.98
CA LEU A 301 -13.58 -18.99 -1.49
C LEU A 301 -13.08 -20.23 -2.24
#